data_3f91a1fd8ea84f6338bd2ff511293401
#
_entry.id   3f91a1fd8ea84f6338bd2ff511293401
#
_cell.length_a   1.000
_cell.length_b   1.000
_cell.length_c   1.000
_cell.angle_alpha   90.00
_cell.angle_beta   90.00
_cell.angle_gamma   90.00
#
_symmetry.space_group_name_H-M   'P 1'
#
loop_
_entity.id
_entity.type
_entity.pdbx_description
1 polymer ?
#
loop_
_entity_poly.entity_id
_entity_poly.type
_entity_poly.pdbx_seq_one_letter_code
_entity_poly.pdbx_strand_id
1 'polypeptide(L)'
;MYDCFISYQHEDIAFVRSIANELEKRGLICWYAPRNVTGRYAKAIADGISHSKVFLLILNQRSAVSEAVLNELEMAHNISKTSGCSKIQPVCTEPMDFNLSEYQEIMYYIRRYQFVDAVGTTDIEKIADEIIRSQSQLEEITHKRAKSGYISQNIEDERLKIQNELLDLFDSDVYNSVIEKYKSPYVLDIGCGTGAMMIHKLGKRDYTLVGIDKSDRQIDIARNLYSSTNRTFVAADVENDKFDAVISEALEQFNGKSFDIINISMLLLHIKEPVALLKKLKKYLSEGGTMVIRDIDDGINFAYPDPTNAFERIYKICDHDEQSGNRRTGRSVYHDLVDSGYSNIKLARQGLSSIGMSDEQKEGLFQMYFPFTLKNAQIMHEKYAWNVEYEEDYVWYKNIFESLHMEFMKPNFVFSLGFQIYTANV
;
A
#
# COMPACT_ATOMS: atom_id res chain seq x y z
N MET A 1 -0.86 -6.56 14.27
CA MET A 1 -1.49 -7.83 14.72
C MET A 1 -2.31 -8.33 13.55
N TYR A 2 -2.10 -9.57 13.11
CA TYR A 2 -2.80 -10.18 11.98
C TYR A 2 -3.98 -11.00 12.46
N ASP A 3 -4.99 -11.18 11.61
CA ASP A 3 -6.10 -12.09 11.93
C ASP A 3 -5.74 -13.52 11.53
N CYS A 4 -5.05 -13.69 10.39
CA CYS A 4 -4.62 -14.99 9.90
C CYS A 4 -3.13 -14.99 9.50
N PHE A 5 -2.40 -16.04 9.88
CA PHE A 5 -1.15 -16.45 9.27
C PHE A 5 -1.44 -17.63 8.34
N ILE A 6 -0.98 -17.61 7.10
CA ILE A 6 -1.22 -18.68 6.13
C ILE A 6 0.09 -19.41 5.87
N SER A 7 0.15 -20.65 6.34
CA SER A 7 1.25 -21.59 6.10
C SER A 7 0.92 -22.50 4.91
N TYR A 8 1.87 -22.66 4.01
CA TYR A 8 1.66 -23.38 2.76
C TYR A 8 2.99 -23.83 2.11
N GLN A 9 2.89 -24.75 1.18
CA GLN A 9 4.02 -25.15 0.35
C GLN A 9 4.12 -24.22 -0.87
N HIS A 10 5.32 -23.86 -1.28
CA HIS A 10 5.61 -22.76 -2.22
C HIS A 10 4.79 -22.82 -3.53
N GLU A 11 4.53 -24.03 -4.08
CA GLU A 11 3.73 -24.19 -5.29
C GLU A 11 2.26 -23.77 -5.11
N ASP A 12 1.77 -23.64 -3.88
CA ASP A 12 0.39 -23.31 -3.60
C ASP A 12 0.15 -21.79 -3.53
N ILE A 13 1.17 -20.97 -3.85
CA ILE A 13 1.12 -19.49 -3.72
C ILE A 13 -0.07 -18.85 -4.47
N ALA A 14 -0.47 -19.40 -5.63
CA ALA A 14 -1.60 -18.88 -6.39
C ALA A 14 -2.93 -19.04 -5.62
N PHE A 15 -3.15 -20.22 -5.03
CA PHE A 15 -4.30 -20.48 -4.16
C PHE A 15 -4.26 -19.60 -2.91
N VAL A 16 -3.10 -19.47 -2.26
CA VAL A 16 -2.91 -18.68 -1.07
C VAL A 16 -3.23 -17.19 -1.32
N ARG A 17 -2.77 -16.64 -2.44
CA ARG A 17 -3.13 -15.28 -2.84
C ARG A 17 -4.62 -15.09 -3.02
N SER A 18 -5.26 -16.03 -3.71
CA SER A 18 -6.71 -15.97 -3.95
C SER A 18 -7.50 -16.01 -2.64
N ILE A 19 -7.16 -16.92 -1.73
CA ILE A 19 -7.85 -17.05 -0.44
C ILE A 19 -7.54 -15.88 0.49
N ALA A 20 -6.29 -15.39 0.54
CA ALA A 20 -5.92 -14.23 1.33
C ALA A 20 -6.69 -12.99 0.87
N ASN A 21 -6.72 -12.72 -0.44
CA ASN A 21 -7.47 -11.61 -1.01
C ASN A 21 -8.96 -11.70 -0.66
N GLU A 22 -9.53 -12.89 -0.70
CA GLU A 22 -10.95 -13.07 -0.40
C GLU A 22 -11.28 -12.91 1.09
N LEU A 23 -10.39 -13.36 1.98
CA LEU A 23 -10.49 -13.10 3.41
C LEU A 23 -10.31 -11.60 3.72
N GLU A 24 -9.41 -10.93 3.03
CA GLU A 24 -9.16 -9.50 3.18
C GLU A 24 -10.33 -8.64 2.68
N LYS A 25 -11.02 -9.01 1.60
CA LYS A 25 -12.29 -8.39 1.19
C LYS A 25 -13.35 -8.43 2.30
N ARG A 26 -13.31 -9.45 3.16
CA ARG A 26 -14.18 -9.61 4.33
C ARG A 26 -13.65 -8.92 5.58
N GLY A 27 -12.55 -8.16 5.46
CA GLY A 27 -11.98 -7.32 6.52
C GLY A 27 -10.99 -8.02 7.44
N LEU A 28 -10.48 -9.19 7.07
CA LEU A 28 -9.41 -9.85 7.79
C LEU A 28 -8.04 -9.32 7.33
N ILE A 29 -7.05 -9.39 8.20
CA ILE A 29 -5.67 -9.03 7.88
C ILE A 29 -4.86 -10.32 7.82
N CYS A 30 -4.40 -10.69 6.61
CA CYS A 30 -3.69 -11.94 6.37
C CYS A 30 -2.18 -11.73 6.29
N TRP A 31 -1.42 -12.64 6.89
CA TRP A 31 0.02 -12.75 6.75
C TRP A 31 0.39 -14.02 5.98
N TYR A 32 1.22 -13.91 4.95
CA TYR A 32 1.84 -15.05 4.25
C TYR A 32 3.18 -14.63 3.63
N ALA A 33 4.12 -15.57 3.50
CA ALA A 33 5.36 -15.38 2.79
C ALA A 33 5.13 -15.49 1.25
N PRO A 34 5.86 -14.77 0.38
CA PRO A 34 6.86 -13.77 0.75
C PRO A 34 6.29 -12.38 1.03
N ARG A 35 4.96 -12.15 0.85
CA ARG A 35 4.32 -10.83 0.91
C ARG A 35 4.67 -10.02 2.17
N ASN A 36 4.65 -10.68 3.32
CA ASN A 36 4.82 -10.01 4.62
C ASN A 36 6.19 -10.22 5.24
N VAL A 37 7.13 -10.84 4.53
CA VAL A 37 8.48 -11.06 5.05
C VAL A 37 9.30 -9.79 4.98
N THR A 38 9.77 -9.31 6.12
CA THR A 38 10.68 -8.17 6.26
C THR A 38 11.93 -8.58 7.05
N GLY A 39 13.12 -8.32 6.52
CA GLY A 39 14.38 -8.63 7.18
C GLY A 39 14.75 -10.13 7.12
N ARG A 40 15.19 -10.69 8.26
CA ARG A 40 15.59 -12.12 8.30
C ARG A 40 14.38 -13.03 8.22
N TYR A 41 14.32 -13.88 7.21
CA TYR A 41 13.18 -14.74 6.88
C TYR A 41 12.63 -15.50 8.10
N ALA A 42 13.45 -16.26 8.80
CA ALA A 42 13.03 -17.04 9.97
C ALA A 42 12.44 -16.16 11.10
N LYS A 43 12.96 -14.95 11.30
CA LYS A 43 12.43 -14.02 12.30
C LYS A 43 11.06 -13.48 11.86
N ALA A 44 10.90 -13.13 10.59
CA ALA A 44 9.65 -12.61 10.06
C ALA A 44 8.52 -13.65 10.15
N ILE A 45 8.81 -14.93 9.85
CA ILE A 45 7.88 -16.05 10.04
C ILE A 45 7.46 -16.16 11.52
N ALA A 46 8.45 -16.19 12.42
CA ALA A 46 8.20 -16.30 13.87
C ALA A 46 7.33 -15.14 14.40
N ASP A 47 7.64 -13.92 13.98
CA ASP A 47 6.87 -12.73 14.33
C ASP A 47 5.46 -12.79 13.71
N GLY A 48 5.32 -13.24 12.46
CA GLY A 48 4.04 -13.42 11.78
C GLY A 48 3.13 -14.39 12.52
N ILE A 49 3.65 -15.57 12.89
CA ILE A 49 2.88 -16.59 13.63
C ILE A 49 2.47 -16.06 15.01
N SER A 50 3.41 -15.46 15.76
CA SER A 50 3.15 -15.00 17.14
C SER A 50 2.18 -13.81 17.22
N HIS A 51 2.04 -13.04 16.14
CA HIS A 51 1.13 -11.89 16.07
C HIS A 51 -0.16 -12.17 15.30
N SER A 52 -0.47 -13.45 15.02
CA SER A 52 -1.70 -13.86 14.33
C SER A 52 -2.68 -14.57 15.26
N LYS A 53 -3.98 -14.34 15.05
CA LYS A 53 -5.06 -14.96 15.84
C LYS A 53 -5.35 -16.39 15.39
N VAL A 54 -5.24 -16.64 14.08
CA VAL A 54 -5.48 -17.95 13.48
C VAL A 54 -4.32 -18.33 12.58
N PHE A 55 -3.85 -19.57 12.69
CA PHE A 55 -2.89 -20.19 11.82
C PHE A 55 -3.64 -21.04 10.80
N LEU A 56 -3.76 -20.57 9.56
CA LEU A 56 -4.36 -21.30 8.45
C LEU A 56 -3.28 -22.19 7.81
N LEU A 57 -3.51 -23.49 7.79
CA LEU A 57 -2.63 -24.46 7.15
C LEU A 57 -3.26 -24.89 5.83
N ILE A 58 -2.65 -24.54 4.69
CA ILE A 58 -3.04 -25.10 3.39
C ILE A 58 -2.47 -26.51 3.31
N LEU A 59 -3.37 -27.48 3.39
CA LEU A 59 -3.03 -28.90 3.53
C LEU A 59 -3.25 -29.65 2.24
N ASN A 60 -2.17 -30.23 1.73
CA ASN A 60 -2.12 -31.18 0.60
C ASN A 60 -0.96 -32.14 0.78
N GLN A 61 -0.76 -33.05 -0.17
CA GLN A 61 0.28 -34.07 -0.08
C GLN A 61 1.69 -33.47 0.07
N ARG A 62 1.97 -32.34 -0.59
CA ARG A 62 3.28 -31.65 -0.54
C ARG A 62 3.50 -30.93 0.79
N SER A 63 2.51 -30.18 1.24
CA SER A 63 2.61 -29.44 2.50
C SER A 63 2.70 -30.36 3.71
N ALA A 64 2.06 -31.55 3.63
CA ALA A 64 2.03 -32.52 4.72
C ALA A 64 3.41 -33.12 5.07
N VAL A 65 4.35 -33.11 4.12
CA VAL A 65 5.73 -33.60 4.29
C VAL A 65 6.78 -32.52 4.22
N SER A 66 6.35 -31.26 4.14
CA SER A 66 7.27 -30.10 4.06
C SER A 66 7.85 -29.77 5.42
N GLU A 67 9.17 -29.86 5.55
CA GLU A 67 9.89 -29.49 6.80
C GLU A 67 9.60 -28.05 7.23
N ALA A 68 9.52 -27.11 6.26
CA ALA A 68 9.21 -25.71 6.56
C ALA A 68 7.80 -25.55 7.14
N VAL A 69 6.80 -26.21 6.55
CA VAL A 69 5.41 -26.19 7.03
C VAL A 69 5.28 -26.86 8.40
N LEU A 70 5.99 -27.96 8.63
CA LEU A 70 6.00 -28.66 9.91
C LEU A 70 6.61 -27.78 11.02
N ASN A 71 7.72 -27.11 10.76
CA ASN A 71 8.35 -26.18 11.71
C ASN A 71 7.43 -25.01 12.06
N GLU A 72 6.75 -24.42 11.08
CA GLU A 72 5.76 -23.35 11.28
C GLU A 72 4.57 -23.84 12.11
N LEU A 73 4.06 -25.03 11.80
CA LEU A 73 2.96 -25.67 12.52
C LEU A 73 3.32 -26.01 13.97
N GLU A 74 4.52 -26.54 14.22
CA GLU A 74 5.03 -26.80 15.56
C GLU A 74 5.10 -25.51 16.38
N MET A 75 5.61 -24.45 15.78
CA MET A 75 5.67 -23.14 16.41
C MET A 75 4.28 -22.62 16.79
N ALA A 76 3.32 -22.67 15.83
CA ALA A 76 1.94 -22.27 16.08
C ALA A 76 1.29 -23.11 17.19
N HIS A 77 1.56 -24.41 17.21
CA HIS A 77 1.06 -25.32 18.24
C HIS A 77 1.61 -24.97 19.62
N ASN A 78 2.90 -24.67 19.74
CA ASN A 78 3.53 -24.29 21.00
C ASN A 78 3.00 -22.94 21.51
N ILE A 79 2.80 -21.96 20.63
CA ILE A 79 2.16 -20.69 20.97
C ILE A 79 0.73 -20.90 21.44
N SER A 80 -0.05 -21.76 20.77
CA SER A 80 -1.43 -22.05 21.17
C SER A 80 -1.57 -22.65 22.56
N LYS A 81 -0.58 -23.43 23.00
CA LYS A 81 -0.53 -24.01 24.35
C LYS A 81 -0.20 -23.01 25.43
N THR A 82 0.65 -22.03 25.13
CA THR A 82 1.19 -21.10 26.13
C THR A 82 0.40 -19.82 26.29
N SER A 83 -0.13 -19.27 25.20
CA SER A 83 -0.80 -17.97 25.17
C SER A 83 -2.29 -18.01 24.83
N GLY A 84 -2.80 -19.13 24.37
CA GLY A 84 -4.18 -19.27 23.87
C GLY A 84 -4.47 -18.49 22.57
N CYS A 85 -3.46 -17.89 21.96
CA CYS A 85 -3.63 -16.89 20.91
C CYS A 85 -3.64 -17.43 19.49
N SER A 86 -3.16 -18.62 19.18
CA SER A 86 -3.19 -19.15 17.81
C SER A 86 -4.05 -20.39 17.69
N LYS A 87 -5.22 -20.25 17.08
CA LYS A 87 -6.05 -21.39 16.70
C LYS A 87 -5.59 -21.92 15.34
N ILE A 88 -5.31 -23.22 15.24
CA ILE A 88 -4.92 -23.87 14.01
C ILE A 88 -6.16 -24.26 13.22
N GLN A 89 -6.20 -23.90 11.93
CA GLN A 89 -7.27 -24.21 10.99
C GLN A 89 -6.69 -24.86 9.74
N PRO A 90 -6.78 -26.17 9.59
CA PRO A 90 -6.41 -26.83 8.34
C PRO A 90 -7.45 -26.59 7.23
N VAL A 91 -6.96 -26.32 6.01
CA VAL A 91 -7.75 -26.19 4.78
C VAL A 91 -7.24 -27.24 3.81
N CYS A 92 -8.00 -28.30 3.60
CA CYS A 92 -7.60 -29.43 2.77
C CYS A 92 -7.93 -29.15 1.29
N THR A 93 -6.90 -29.07 0.44
CA THR A 93 -7.05 -28.72 -0.99
C THR A 93 -6.94 -29.90 -1.94
N GLU A 94 -6.46 -31.05 -1.44
CA GLU A 94 -6.35 -32.31 -2.21
C GLU A 94 -6.89 -33.50 -1.41
N PRO A 95 -7.38 -34.56 -2.07
CA PRO A 95 -7.71 -35.80 -1.36
C PRO A 95 -6.48 -36.41 -0.71
N MET A 96 -6.56 -36.73 0.58
CA MET A 96 -5.46 -37.29 1.36
C MET A 96 -5.89 -38.55 2.12
N ASP A 97 -5.03 -39.58 2.12
CA ASP A 97 -5.17 -40.70 3.05
C ASP A 97 -4.34 -40.42 4.32
N PHE A 98 -4.98 -39.89 5.34
CA PHE A 98 -4.36 -39.54 6.60
C PHE A 98 -3.82 -40.71 7.43
N ASN A 99 -4.02 -41.98 6.97
CA ASN A 99 -3.46 -43.17 7.61
C ASN A 99 -2.04 -43.50 7.13
N LEU A 100 -1.58 -42.86 6.06
CA LEU A 100 -0.22 -43.08 5.56
C LEU A 100 0.83 -42.67 6.59
N SER A 101 1.87 -43.49 6.71
CA SER A 101 2.97 -43.26 7.68
C SER A 101 3.70 -41.92 7.48
N GLU A 102 3.78 -41.46 6.26
CA GLU A 102 4.43 -40.20 5.90
C GLU A 102 3.70 -38.97 6.40
N TYR A 103 2.38 -39.08 6.72
CA TYR A 103 1.58 -37.94 7.25
C TYR A 103 1.40 -37.98 8.77
N GLN A 104 1.97 -38.97 9.47
CA GLN A 104 1.77 -39.11 10.92
C GLN A 104 2.31 -37.94 11.72
N GLU A 105 3.38 -37.30 11.25
CA GLU A 105 3.98 -36.17 11.92
C GLU A 105 3.05 -34.93 11.89
N ILE A 106 2.56 -34.56 10.72
CA ILE A 106 1.62 -33.44 10.61
C ILE A 106 0.31 -33.74 11.33
N MET A 107 -0.18 -34.99 11.21
CA MET A 107 -1.41 -35.45 11.86
C MET A 107 -1.31 -35.42 13.38
N TYR A 108 -0.12 -35.58 13.98
CA TYR A 108 0.07 -35.39 15.41
C TYR A 108 -0.41 -34.02 15.89
N TYR A 109 -0.20 -32.98 15.10
CA TYR A 109 -0.58 -31.60 15.43
C TYR A 109 -2.04 -31.32 15.08
N ILE A 110 -2.55 -31.79 13.93
CA ILE A 110 -3.80 -31.28 13.36
C ILE A 110 -5.03 -32.20 13.54
N ARG A 111 -4.91 -33.48 13.88
CA ARG A 111 -6.01 -34.46 13.96
C ARG A 111 -7.18 -34.07 14.88
N ARG A 112 -6.96 -33.14 15.79
CA ARG A 112 -7.97 -32.66 16.75
C ARG A 112 -8.76 -31.44 16.25
N TYR A 113 -8.37 -30.86 15.14
CA TYR A 113 -9.03 -29.69 14.56
C TYR A 113 -10.03 -30.12 13.49
N GLN A 114 -11.06 -29.29 13.30
CA GLN A 114 -11.98 -29.45 12.19
C GLN A 114 -11.32 -28.90 10.92
N PHE A 115 -11.37 -29.66 9.82
CA PHE A 115 -10.82 -29.26 8.54
C PHE A 115 -11.86 -28.51 7.73
N VAL A 116 -11.44 -27.47 7.02
CA VAL A 116 -12.20 -26.89 5.92
C VAL A 116 -11.92 -27.73 4.69
N ASP A 117 -12.96 -28.22 4.05
CA ASP A 117 -12.86 -29.04 2.83
C ASP A 117 -12.88 -28.12 1.59
N ALA A 118 -11.74 -28.01 0.94
CA ALA A 118 -11.54 -27.29 -0.32
C ALA A 118 -11.21 -28.23 -1.49
N VAL A 119 -11.38 -29.55 -1.30
CA VAL A 119 -11.05 -30.55 -2.32
C VAL A 119 -11.98 -30.42 -3.52
N GLY A 120 -11.37 -30.28 -4.71
CA GLY A 120 -12.10 -30.26 -5.99
C GLY A 120 -12.97 -29.02 -6.21
N THR A 121 -12.89 -28.00 -5.36
CA THR A 121 -13.59 -26.73 -5.57
C THR A 121 -12.63 -25.61 -5.95
N THR A 122 -13.07 -24.76 -6.89
CA THR A 122 -12.39 -23.52 -7.29
C THR A 122 -13.13 -22.28 -6.75
N ASP A 123 -14.19 -22.49 -5.97
CA ASP A 123 -15.01 -21.43 -5.40
C ASP A 123 -14.33 -20.85 -4.13
N ILE A 124 -13.46 -19.89 -4.35
CA ILE A 124 -12.67 -19.25 -3.30
C ILE A 124 -13.57 -18.50 -2.30
N GLU A 125 -14.68 -17.92 -2.75
CA GLU A 125 -15.64 -17.21 -1.86
C GLU A 125 -16.24 -18.18 -0.86
N LYS A 126 -16.66 -19.35 -1.33
CA LYS A 126 -17.23 -20.41 -0.48
C LYS A 126 -16.20 -20.93 0.53
N ILE A 127 -14.95 -21.14 0.11
CA ILE A 127 -13.87 -21.59 1.01
C ILE A 127 -13.62 -20.52 2.09
N ALA A 128 -13.56 -19.24 1.71
CA ALA A 128 -13.36 -18.14 2.66
C ALA A 128 -14.50 -18.06 3.68
N ASP A 129 -15.76 -18.21 3.25
CA ASP A 129 -16.92 -18.24 4.14
C ASP A 129 -16.87 -19.41 5.13
N GLU A 130 -16.36 -20.56 4.69
CA GLU A 130 -16.23 -21.73 5.54
C GLU A 130 -15.10 -21.57 6.58
N ILE A 131 -13.96 -20.99 6.16
CA ILE A 131 -12.87 -20.60 7.07
C ILE A 131 -13.38 -19.65 8.16
N ILE A 132 -14.11 -18.61 7.78
CA ILE A 132 -14.65 -17.62 8.73
C ILE A 132 -15.62 -18.28 9.68
N ARG A 133 -16.59 -19.05 9.18
CA ARG A 133 -17.60 -19.78 10.01
C ARG A 133 -16.98 -20.79 10.95
N SER A 134 -15.91 -21.48 10.55
CA SER A 134 -15.22 -22.46 11.39
C SER A 134 -14.47 -21.81 12.56
N GLN A 135 -14.26 -20.49 12.53
CA GLN A 135 -13.55 -19.71 13.51
C GLN A 135 -14.42 -18.56 14.04
N SER A 136 -15.13 -18.76 15.13
CA SER A 136 -16.03 -17.74 15.72
C SER A 136 -15.37 -16.38 15.97
N GLN A 137 -14.07 -16.35 16.24
CA GLN A 137 -13.32 -15.10 16.39
C GLN A 137 -13.21 -14.34 15.07
N LEU A 138 -13.00 -15.02 13.94
CA LEU A 138 -12.97 -14.39 12.63
C LEU A 138 -14.36 -13.90 12.23
N GLU A 139 -15.40 -14.65 12.55
CA GLU A 139 -16.78 -14.26 12.29
C GLU A 139 -17.14 -12.96 13.03
N GLU A 140 -16.79 -12.86 14.32
CA GLU A 140 -17.02 -11.64 15.10
C GLU A 140 -16.25 -10.43 14.56
N ILE A 141 -15.00 -10.63 14.10
CA ILE A 141 -14.18 -9.58 13.52
C ILE A 141 -14.77 -9.10 12.19
N THR A 142 -15.14 -10.03 11.30
CA THR A 142 -15.71 -9.67 9.99
C THR A 142 -17.05 -8.94 10.14
N HIS A 143 -17.92 -9.37 11.07
CA HIS A 143 -19.17 -8.67 11.36
C HIS A 143 -18.96 -7.25 11.91
N LYS A 144 -18.00 -7.05 12.83
CA LYS A 144 -17.68 -5.72 13.36
C LYS A 144 -17.12 -4.80 12.27
N ARG A 145 -16.23 -5.30 11.44
CA ARG A 145 -15.56 -4.51 10.40
C ARG A 145 -16.48 -4.23 9.20
N ALA A 146 -17.33 -5.18 8.80
CA ALA A 146 -18.35 -4.96 7.77
C ALA A 146 -19.32 -3.82 8.12
N LYS A 147 -19.75 -3.75 9.40
CA LYS A 147 -20.60 -2.65 9.89
C LYS A 147 -19.90 -1.28 9.92
N SER A 148 -18.57 -1.25 9.99
CA SER A 148 -17.77 -0.02 10.06
C SER A 148 -17.22 0.46 8.71
N GLY A 149 -17.49 -0.22 7.60
CA GLY A 149 -16.91 0.09 6.29
C GLY A 149 -15.39 -0.18 6.19
N TYR A 150 -14.84 -0.95 7.12
CA TYR A 150 -13.40 -1.13 7.35
C TYR A 150 -12.67 -1.96 6.26
N ILE A 151 -13.42 -2.68 5.43
CA ILE A 151 -12.88 -3.70 4.50
C ILE A 151 -12.03 -3.10 3.37
N SER A 152 -12.48 -1.96 2.80
CA SER A 152 -11.71 -1.29 1.73
C SER A 152 -10.53 -0.46 2.24
N GLN A 153 -10.47 -0.21 3.53
CA GLN A 153 -9.57 0.76 4.18
C GLN A 153 -8.23 0.16 4.59
N ASN A 154 -8.21 -1.10 5.05
CA ASN A 154 -6.96 -1.76 5.45
C ASN A 154 -6.04 -2.06 4.26
N ILE A 155 -6.61 -2.40 3.10
CA ILE A 155 -5.83 -2.64 1.87
C ILE A 155 -5.15 -1.35 1.43
N GLU A 156 -5.85 -0.22 1.54
CA GLU A 156 -5.29 1.08 1.17
C GLU A 156 -4.22 1.54 2.17
N ASP A 157 -4.44 1.36 3.47
CA ASP A 157 -3.47 1.72 4.50
C ASP A 157 -2.16 0.88 4.37
N GLU A 158 -2.27 -0.42 4.05
CA GLU A 158 -1.11 -1.29 3.75
C GLU A 158 -0.39 -0.85 2.46
N ARG A 159 -1.14 -0.56 1.41
CA ARG A 159 -0.58 -0.02 0.16
C ARG A 159 0.18 1.29 0.39
N LEU A 160 -0.38 2.21 1.16
CA LEU A 160 0.27 3.49 1.49
C LEU A 160 1.53 3.29 2.32
N LYS A 161 1.56 2.28 3.22
CA LYS A 161 2.76 1.95 3.98
C LYS A 161 3.87 1.44 3.07
N ILE A 162 3.58 0.45 2.21
CA ILE A 162 4.52 -0.06 1.20
C ILE A 162 5.01 1.08 0.30
N GLN A 163 4.09 1.93 -0.15
CA GLN A 163 4.42 3.10 -0.95
C GLN A 163 5.41 4.03 -0.25
N ASN A 164 5.20 4.33 1.04
CA ASN A 164 6.09 5.20 1.79
C ASN A 164 7.48 4.60 1.95
N GLU A 165 7.59 3.29 2.24
CA GLU A 165 8.87 2.58 2.37
C GLU A 165 9.65 2.57 1.04
N LEU A 166 9.00 2.29 -0.08
CA LEU A 166 9.62 2.30 -1.41
C LEU A 166 9.99 3.71 -1.87
N LEU A 167 9.13 4.68 -1.64
CA LEU A 167 9.39 6.06 -1.98
C LEU A 167 10.51 6.66 -1.13
N ASP A 168 10.74 6.12 0.06
CA ASP A 168 11.89 6.51 0.88
C ASP A 168 13.22 6.18 0.19
N LEU A 169 13.30 5.04 -0.49
CA LEU A 169 14.47 4.69 -1.33
C LEU A 169 14.67 5.66 -2.50
N PHE A 170 13.57 6.20 -3.00
CA PHE A 170 13.59 7.09 -4.16
C PHE A 170 13.95 8.54 -3.80
N ASP A 171 13.51 9.04 -2.63
CA ASP A 171 13.44 10.47 -2.37
C ASP A 171 14.10 10.97 -1.09
N SER A 172 14.63 10.07 -0.23
CA SER A 172 15.19 10.46 1.07
C SER A 172 16.33 11.48 0.97
N ASP A 173 17.20 11.35 -0.01
CA ASP A 173 18.31 12.27 -0.23
C ASP A 173 17.82 13.68 -0.61
N VAL A 174 16.76 13.78 -1.41
CA VAL A 174 16.15 15.06 -1.78
C VAL A 174 15.55 15.74 -0.55
N TYR A 175 14.71 15.00 0.20
CA TYR A 175 14.11 15.53 1.43
C TYR A 175 15.16 15.91 2.47
N ASN A 176 16.17 15.08 2.70
CA ASN A 176 17.26 15.40 3.62
C ASN A 176 17.98 16.67 3.19
N SER A 177 18.32 16.80 1.90
CA SER A 177 18.99 18.00 1.38
C SER A 177 18.19 19.30 1.56
N VAL A 178 16.86 19.21 1.56
CA VAL A 178 15.97 20.34 1.81
C VAL A 178 15.83 20.62 3.30
N ILE A 179 15.56 19.60 4.11
CA ILE A 179 15.32 19.73 5.55
C ILE A 179 16.57 20.23 6.29
N GLU A 180 17.76 19.76 5.92
CA GLU A 180 19.03 20.10 6.55
C GLU A 180 19.45 21.58 6.39
N LYS A 181 18.79 22.32 5.49
CA LYS A 181 19.00 23.79 5.38
C LYS A 181 18.48 24.53 6.60
N TYR A 182 17.57 23.94 7.38
CA TYR A 182 16.88 24.59 8.48
C TYR A 182 17.16 23.85 9.80
N LYS A 183 17.42 24.60 10.86
CA LYS A 183 17.66 24.03 12.21
C LYS A 183 16.37 23.45 12.82
N SER A 184 15.27 24.17 12.68
CA SER A 184 13.94 23.82 13.22
C SER A 184 12.89 24.28 12.20
N PRO A 185 12.67 23.55 11.08
CA PRO A 185 11.82 24.02 9.99
C PRO A 185 10.35 24.11 10.38
N TYR A 186 9.68 25.15 9.86
CA TYR A 186 8.24 25.25 9.81
C TYR A 186 7.77 24.63 8.49
N VAL A 187 7.01 23.56 8.58
CA VAL A 187 6.62 22.71 7.43
C VAL A 187 5.11 22.74 7.24
N LEU A 188 4.67 23.00 6.02
CA LEU A 188 3.29 22.81 5.57
C LEU A 188 3.24 21.60 4.63
N ASP A 189 2.45 20.60 4.99
CA ASP A 189 2.24 19.39 4.19
C ASP A 189 0.81 19.40 3.62
N ILE A 190 0.69 19.65 2.32
CA ILE A 190 -0.58 19.76 1.60
C ILE A 190 -0.94 18.43 0.95
N GLY A 191 -2.13 17.90 1.28
CA GLY A 191 -2.52 16.54 0.93
C GLY A 191 -1.79 15.53 1.83
N CYS A 192 -1.68 15.84 3.13
CA CYS A 192 -0.84 15.09 4.06
C CYS A 192 -1.31 13.65 4.34
N GLY A 193 -2.56 13.30 3.98
CA GLY A 193 -3.16 12.01 4.33
C GLY A 193 -3.11 11.78 5.85
N THR A 194 -2.55 10.64 6.26
CA THR A 194 -2.33 10.33 7.69
C THR A 194 -1.14 11.07 8.32
N GLY A 195 -0.42 11.91 7.59
CA GLY A 195 0.78 12.61 8.05
C GLY A 195 2.04 11.74 8.14
N ALA A 196 1.92 10.43 7.97
CA ALA A 196 3.00 9.46 8.21
C ALA A 196 4.26 9.74 7.39
N MET A 197 4.11 10.15 6.13
CA MET A 197 5.23 10.40 5.22
C MET A 197 6.11 11.54 5.72
N MET A 198 5.54 12.72 5.99
CA MET A 198 6.32 13.87 6.41
C MET A 198 6.89 13.69 7.82
N ILE A 199 6.15 13.05 8.74
CA ILE A 199 6.66 12.67 10.07
C ILE A 199 7.90 11.76 9.94
N HIS A 200 7.86 10.77 9.03
CA HIS A 200 9.01 9.90 8.78
C HIS A 200 10.22 10.69 8.23
N LYS A 201 10.01 11.56 7.23
CA LYS A 201 11.07 12.40 6.64
C LYS A 201 11.71 13.36 7.63
N LEU A 202 10.92 13.98 8.50
CA LEU A 202 11.40 14.89 9.54
C LEU A 202 12.11 14.16 10.69
N GLY A 203 11.70 12.92 10.98
CA GLY A 203 12.35 12.04 11.95
C GLY A 203 12.33 12.61 13.37
N LYS A 204 13.49 12.58 14.04
CA LYS A 204 13.66 13.06 15.44
C LYS A 204 14.14 14.52 15.52
N ARG A 205 14.14 15.26 14.42
CA ARG A 205 14.53 16.67 14.40
C ARG A 205 13.52 17.53 15.19
N ASP A 206 13.94 18.70 15.58
CA ASP A 206 13.00 19.73 16.05
C ASP A 206 12.36 20.41 14.84
N TYR A 207 11.02 20.48 14.79
CA TYR A 207 10.25 21.08 13.69
C TYR A 207 8.84 21.46 14.13
N THR A 208 8.21 22.32 13.35
CA THR A 208 6.75 22.58 13.42
C THR A 208 6.10 22.06 12.16
N LEU A 209 4.99 21.33 12.27
CA LEU A 209 4.28 20.74 11.12
C LEU A 209 2.80 21.11 11.15
N VAL A 210 2.33 21.65 10.04
CA VAL A 210 0.90 21.76 9.71
C VAL A 210 0.61 20.80 8.57
N GLY A 211 -0.23 19.80 8.81
CA GLY A 211 -0.74 18.88 7.78
C GLY A 211 -2.17 19.23 7.40
N ILE A 212 -2.46 19.33 6.10
CA ILE A 212 -3.80 19.62 5.59
C ILE A 212 -4.20 18.52 4.60
N ASP A 213 -5.39 17.95 4.79
CA ASP A 213 -6.00 16.99 3.84
C ASP A 213 -7.52 17.21 3.81
N LYS A 214 -8.16 16.89 2.68
CA LYS A 214 -9.63 17.00 2.57
C LYS A 214 -10.40 15.89 3.27
N SER A 215 -9.75 14.78 3.59
CA SER A 215 -10.35 13.62 4.21
C SER A 215 -10.38 13.76 5.73
N ASP A 216 -11.55 14.00 6.32
CA ASP A 216 -11.74 14.02 7.78
C ASP A 216 -11.15 12.76 8.44
N ARG A 217 -11.37 11.59 7.83
CA ARG A 217 -10.85 10.32 8.34
C ARG A 217 -9.32 10.28 8.40
N GLN A 218 -8.64 10.69 7.33
CA GLN A 218 -7.17 10.70 7.31
C GLN A 218 -6.62 11.65 8.35
N ILE A 219 -7.25 12.80 8.50
CA ILE A 219 -6.90 13.81 9.50
C ILE A 219 -7.15 13.30 10.93
N ASP A 220 -8.24 12.56 11.17
CA ASP A 220 -8.48 11.97 12.49
C ASP A 220 -7.42 10.93 12.86
N ILE A 221 -6.96 10.14 11.90
CA ILE A 221 -5.81 9.22 12.09
C ILE A 221 -4.55 10.02 12.39
N ALA A 222 -4.25 11.06 11.60
CA ALA A 222 -3.08 11.92 11.79
C ALA A 222 -3.08 12.59 13.17
N ARG A 223 -4.22 13.11 13.60
CA ARG A 223 -4.42 13.72 14.93
C ARG A 223 -4.17 12.72 16.05
N ASN A 224 -4.74 11.53 15.95
CA ASN A 224 -4.62 10.49 16.97
C ASN A 224 -3.19 9.98 17.12
N LEU A 225 -2.43 9.88 16.01
CA LEU A 225 -1.09 9.30 16.02
C LEU A 225 0.00 10.34 16.27
N TYR A 226 -0.17 11.58 15.78
CA TYR A 226 0.96 12.50 15.63
C TYR A 226 0.74 13.90 16.19
N SER A 227 -0.47 14.30 16.63
CA SER A 227 -0.68 15.64 17.17
C SER A 227 0.15 15.90 18.42
N SER A 228 0.67 17.12 18.53
CA SER A 228 1.44 17.60 19.68
C SER A 228 1.44 19.13 19.68
N THR A 229 2.18 19.75 20.59
CA THR A 229 2.29 21.22 20.66
C THR A 229 2.89 21.87 19.42
N ASN A 230 3.64 21.11 18.62
CA ASN A 230 4.30 21.58 17.39
C ASN A 230 3.81 20.84 16.13
N ARG A 231 2.73 20.08 16.21
CA ARG A 231 2.14 19.35 15.08
C ARG A 231 0.63 19.44 15.09
N THR A 232 0.08 20.06 14.04
CA THR A 232 -1.35 20.27 13.86
C THR A 232 -1.81 19.68 12.54
N PHE A 233 -2.99 19.02 12.54
CA PHE A 233 -3.59 18.45 11.34
C PHE A 233 -5.01 18.99 11.19
N VAL A 234 -5.32 19.50 9.99
CA VAL A 234 -6.58 20.18 9.70
C VAL A 234 -7.27 19.60 8.48
N ALA A 235 -8.54 19.26 8.62
CA ALA A 235 -9.36 18.83 7.49
C ALA A 235 -9.80 20.07 6.69
N ALA A 236 -9.32 20.16 5.45
CA ALA A 236 -9.71 21.24 4.54
C ALA A 236 -9.47 20.87 3.07
N ASP A 237 -10.36 21.32 2.20
CA ASP A 237 -10.18 21.22 0.76
C ASP A 237 -9.41 22.44 0.25
N VAL A 238 -8.28 22.18 -0.41
CA VAL A 238 -7.36 23.21 -0.94
C VAL A 238 -7.96 24.03 -2.08
N GLU A 239 -8.99 23.50 -2.76
CA GLU A 239 -9.73 24.19 -3.80
C GLU A 239 -10.87 25.05 -3.25
N ASN A 240 -11.13 25.01 -1.92
CA ASN A 240 -12.18 25.81 -1.29
C ASN A 240 -11.70 27.25 -1.03
N ASP A 241 -12.61 28.21 -1.15
CA ASP A 241 -12.33 29.65 -0.88
C ASP A 241 -11.90 29.92 0.56
N LYS A 242 -12.31 29.06 1.51
CA LYS A 242 -11.93 29.17 2.92
C LYS A 242 -10.53 28.65 3.25
N PHE A 243 -9.83 28.05 2.29
CA PHE A 243 -8.51 27.45 2.51
C PHE A 243 -7.48 28.44 3.07
N ASP A 244 -7.48 29.70 2.58
CA ASP A 244 -6.60 30.74 3.09
C ASP A 244 -6.85 31.06 4.59
N ALA A 245 -8.10 31.03 5.04
CA ALA A 245 -8.43 31.23 6.44
C ALA A 245 -7.88 30.07 7.32
N VAL A 246 -7.97 28.84 6.81
CA VAL A 246 -7.44 27.65 7.50
C VAL A 246 -5.92 27.74 7.70
N ILE A 247 -5.17 28.14 6.66
CA ILE A 247 -3.72 28.31 6.77
C ILE A 247 -3.39 29.45 7.74
N SER A 248 -4.10 30.57 7.65
CA SER A 248 -3.87 31.72 8.53
C SER A 248 -4.11 31.36 10.00
N GLU A 249 -5.19 30.66 10.31
CA GLU A 249 -5.48 30.18 11.66
C GLU A 249 -4.39 29.21 12.17
N ALA A 250 -3.93 28.30 11.31
CA ALA A 250 -2.83 27.40 11.66
C ALA A 250 -1.52 28.16 11.92
N LEU A 251 -1.21 29.20 11.14
CA LEU A 251 -0.03 30.03 11.35
C LEU A 251 -0.10 30.86 12.65
N GLU A 252 -1.28 31.34 13.03
CA GLU A 252 -1.47 32.07 14.30
C GLU A 252 -1.09 31.19 15.50
N GLN A 253 -1.38 29.91 15.48
CA GLN A 253 -0.99 28.96 16.53
C GLN A 253 0.52 28.87 16.71
N PHE A 254 1.31 29.19 15.67
CA PHE A 254 2.77 29.15 15.65
C PHE A 254 3.42 30.56 15.52
N ASN A 255 2.80 31.59 16.06
CA ASN A 255 3.27 32.97 16.07
C ASN A 255 3.36 33.62 14.68
N GLY A 256 2.53 33.25 13.74
CA GLY A 256 2.37 33.87 12.43
C GLY A 256 3.57 33.76 11.49
N LYS A 257 4.47 32.81 11.71
CA LYS A 257 5.65 32.55 10.85
C LYS A 257 5.25 31.90 9.53
N SER A 258 5.87 32.35 8.42
CA SER A 258 5.80 31.66 7.14
C SER A 258 6.49 30.29 7.21
N PHE A 259 6.16 29.40 6.29
CA PHE A 259 6.74 28.07 6.23
C PHE A 259 8.10 28.09 5.53
N ASP A 260 9.07 27.37 6.09
CA ASP A 260 10.38 27.14 5.48
C ASP A 260 10.30 26.09 4.37
N ILE A 261 9.39 25.12 4.53
CA ILE A 261 9.13 24.05 3.56
C ILE A 261 7.62 23.94 3.34
N ILE A 262 7.20 23.97 2.08
CA ILE A 262 5.86 23.55 1.68
C ILE A 262 6.01 22.27 0.86
N ASN A 263 5.37 21.19 1.31
CA ASN A 263 5.38 19.91 0.64
C ASN A 263 4.03 19.63 -0.02
N ILE A 264 4.07 19.11 -1.24
CA ILE A 264 2.92 18.59 -1.99
C ILE A 264 3.33 17.23 -2.54
N SER A 265 2.64 16.16 -2.12
CA SER A 265 2.99 14.82 -2.57
C SER A 265 1.77 14.06 -3.04
N MET A 266 1.76 13.64 -4.31
CA MET A 266 0.67 12.89 -4.94
C MET A 266 -0.69 13.60 -4.78
N LEU A 267 -0.70 14.91 -4.94
CA LEU A 267 -1.90 15.73 -4.81
C LEU A 267 -2.23 16.48 -6.09
N LEU A 268 -1.24 17.06 -6.79
CA LEU A 268 -1.52 17.89 -7.98
C LEU A 268 -2.26 17.13 -9.07
N LEU A 269 -2.06 15.81 -9.15
CA LEU A 269 -2.82 14.94 -10.07
C LEU A 269 -4.35 15.01 -9.83
N HIS A 270 -4.79 15.43 -8.65
CA HIS A 270 -6.22 15.57 -8.30
C HIS A 270 -6.73 17.02 -8.36
N ILE A 271 -5.85 18.00 -8.61
CA ILE A 271 -6.17 19.42 -8.59
C ILE A 271 -6.56 19.91 -9.98
N LYS A 272 -7.68 20.61 -10.09
CA LYS A 272 -8.17 21.15 -11.35
C LYS A 272 -7.33 22.32 -11.85
N GLU A 273 -6.94 23.21 -10.94
CA GLU A 273 -6.22 24.45 -11.23
C GLU A 273 -4.88 24.49 -10.46
N PRO A 274 -3.87 23.66 -10.84
CA PRO A 274 -2.59 23.57 -10.11
C PRO A 274 -1.88 24.92 -9.96
N VAL A 275 -1.86 25.72 -11.05
CA VAL A 275 -1.22 27.05 -11.06
C VAL A 275 -1.88 27.99 -10.03
N ALA A 276 -3.22 27.96 -9.90
CA ALA A 276 -3.92 28.79 -8.92
C ALA A 276 -3.56 28.38 -7.47
N LEU A 277 -3.50 27.08 -7.20
CA LEU A 277 -3.07 26.56 -5.89
C LEU A 277 -1.62 26.97 -5.59
N LEU A 278 -0.70 26.78 -6.52
CA LEU A 278 0.72 27.11 -6.35
C LEU A 278 0.91 28.62 -6.11
N LYS A 279 0.21 29.50 -6.86
CA LYS A 279 0.19 30.96 -6.60
C LYS A 279 -0.32 31.28 -5.20
N LYS A 280 -1.37 30.60 -4.75
CA LYS A 280 -1.94 30.76 -3.41
C LYS A 280 -0.93 30.36 -2.32
N LEU A 281 -0.23 29.23 -2.51
CA LEU A 281 0.73 28.72 -1.54
C LEU A 281 2.01 29.55 -1.47
N LYS A 282 2.41 30.19 -2.57
CA LYS A 282 3.61 31.03 -2.65
C LYS A 282 3.70 32.09 -1.54
N LYS A 283 2.58 32.72 -1.19
CA LYS A 283 2.53 33.78 -0.17
C LYS A 283 2.80 33.28 1.26
N TYR A 284 2.70 31.97 1.49
CA TYR A 284 2.96 31.34 2.78
C TYR A 284 4.37 30.79 2.92
N LEU A 285 5.14 30.74 1.82
CA LEU A 285 6.54 30.32 1.84
C LEU A 285 7.43 31.47 2.29
N SER A 286 8.35 31.20 3.22
CA SER A 286 9.31 32.19 3.70
C SER A 286 10.31 32.61 2.62
N GLU A 287 10.95 33.77 2.77
CA GLU A 287 12.08 34.12 1.92
C GLU A 287 13.20 33.09 2.05
N GLY A 288 13.63 32.53 0.89
CA GLY A 288 14.57 31.39 0.86
C GLY A 288 13.95 30.04 1.22
N GLY A 289 12.64 29.99 1.50
CA GLY A 289 11.91 28.74 1.71
C GLY A 289 11.87 27.85 0.46
N THR A 290 11.61 26.58 0.66
CA THR A 290 11.61 25.57 -0.41
C THR A 290 10.23 24.91 -0.58
N MET A 291 9.67 25.02 -1.79
CA MET A 291 8.56 24.18 -2.25
C MET A 291 9.13 22.84 -2.69
N VAL A 292 8.55 21.74 -2.22
CA VAL A 292 8.85 20.37 -2.67
C VAL A 292 7.58 19.76 -3.27
N ILE A 293 7.64 19.36 -4.52
CA ILE A 293 6.51 18.71 -5.21
C ILE A 293 6.95 17.34 -5.68
N ARG A 294 6.27 16.29 -5.22
CA ARG A 294 6.41 14.92 -5.72
C ARG A 294 5.11 14.47 -6.36
N ASP A 295 5.16 14.16 -7.65
CA ASP A 295 3.99 13.65 -8.35
C ASP A 295 4.38 12.63 -9.42
N ILE A 296 3.38 12.02 -10.08
CA ILE A 296 3.58 10.94 -11.03
C ILE A 296 3.40 11.42 -12.46
N ASP A 297 4.18 10.83 -13.37
CA ASP A 297 3.99 10.89 -14.82
C ASP A 297 4.05 9.50 -15.43
N ASP A 298 2.89 8.85 -15.57
CA ASP A 298 2.83 7.52 -16.19
C ASP A 298 3.29 7.49 -17.64
N GLY A 299 3.38 8.65 -18.30
CA GLY A 299 3.93 8.74 -19.66
C GLY A 299 5.43 8.54 -19.78
N ILE A 300 6.14 8.40 -18.65
CA ILE A 300 7.56 8.04 -18.60
C ILE A 300 7.80 6.70 -17.91
N ASN A 301 6.72 5.95 -17.59
CA ASN A 301 6.85 4.57 -17.17
C ASN A 301 7.46 3.75 -18.30
N PHE A 302 8.29 2.78 -17.96
CA PHE A 302 8.70 1.76 -18.91
C PHE A 302 8.88 0.40 -18.24
N ALA A 303 8.73 -0.65 -19.04
CA ALA A 303 8.99 -2.02 -18.67
C ALA A 303 9.80 -2.72 -19.76
N TYR A 304 10.76 -3.58 -19.38
CA TYR A 304 11.53 -4.36 -20.34
C TYR A 304 12.04 -5.66 -19.71
N PRO A 305 11.93 -6.80 -20.43
CA PRO A 305 11.27 -6.97 -21.72
C PRO A 305 9.74 -6.92 -21.62
N ASP A 306 9.05 -6.41 -22.64
CA ASP A 306 7.58 -6.45 -22.77
C ASP A 306 7.19 -7.00 -24.15
N PRO A 307 7.46 -8.29 -24.42
CA PRO A 307 7.28 -8.87 -25.75
C PRO A 307 5.81 -8.95 -26.20
N THR A 308 4.88 -8.82 -25.29
CA THR A 308 3.42 -8.86 -25.53
C THR A 308 2.76 -7.49 -25.51
N ASN A 309 3.54 -6.42 -25.27
CA ASN A 309 3.05 -5.06 -25.01
C ASN A 309 2.01 -4.99 -23.88
N ALA A 310 2.11 -5.88 -22.88
CA ALA A 310 1.19 -5.95 -21.77
C ALA A 310 1.27 -4.69 -20.90
N PHE A 311 2.48 -4.24 -20.57
CA PHE A 311 2.70 -3.03 -19.79
C PHE A 311 2.25 -1.77 -20.55
N GLU A 312 2.52 -1.70 -21.86
CA GLU A 312 2.04 -0.61 -22.72
C GLU A 312 0.51 -0.52 -22.73
N ARG A 313 -0.20 -1.68 -22.78
CA ARG A 313 -1.66 -1.71 -22.70
C ARG A 313 -2.16 -1.26 -21.34
N ILE A 314 -1.52 -1.69 -20.24
CA ILE A 314 -1.89 -1.26 -18.88
C ILE A 314 -1.77 0.26 -18.75
N TYR A 315 -0.72 0.89 -19.29
CA TYR A 315 -0.58 2.35 -19.25
C TYR A 315 -1.72 3.06 -19.98
N LYS A 316 -2.19 2.51 -21.11
CA LYS A 316 -3.36 3.05 -21.83
C LYS A 316 -4.64 2.91 -21.02
N ILE A 317 -4.84 1.78 -20.35
CA ILE A 317 -5.97 1.58 -19.43
C ILE A 317 -5.95 2.62 -18.31
N CYS A 318 -4.78 2.89 -17.72
CA CYS A 318 -4.63 3.91 -16.68
C CYS A 318 -4.90 5.34 -17.16
N ASP A 319 -4.63 5.65 -18.43
CA ASP A 319 -4.95 6.98 -19.00
C ASP A 319 -6.47 7.27 -19.04
N HIS A 320 -7.31 6.23 -19.06
CA HIS A 320 -8.77 6.35 -19.07
C HIS A 320 -9.37 6.34 -17.65
N ASP A 321 -8.54 6.23 -16.61
CA ASP A 321 -9.00 6.10 -15.23
C ASP A 321 -9.36 7.45 -14.61
N GLU A 322 -10.63 7.72 -14.47
CA GLU A 322 -11.14 8.94 -13.82
C GLU A 322 -10.91 8.99 -12.30
N GLN A 323 -10.61 7.84 -11.66
CA GLN A 323 -10.45 7.76 -10.22
C GLN A 323 -9.06 8.22 -9.77
N SER A 324 -8.06 8.02 -10.61
CA SER A 324 -6.66 8.28 -10.29
C SER A 324 -6.20 9.71 -10.55
N GLY A 325 -7.10 10.59 -11.04
CA GLY A 325 -6.75 11.95 -11.43
C GLY A 325 -5.87 12.01 -12.70
N ASN A 326 -5.18 13.11 -12.91
CA ASN A 326 -4.27 13.26 -14.05
C ASN A 326 -2.92 12.60 -13.79
N ARG A 327 -2.77 11.34 -14.16
CA ARG A 327 -1.55 10.56 -13.93
C ARG A 327 -0.35 10.98 -14.79
N ARG A 328 -0.49 12.06 -15.58
CA ARG A 328 0.61 12.71 -16.33
C ARG A 328 1.00 14.07 -15.76
N THR A 329 0.54 14.40 -14.55
CA THR A 329 0.79 15.69 -13.89
C THR A 329 2.27 15.98 -13.68
N GLY A 330 3.10 14.96 -13.39
CA GLY A 330 4.53 15.16 -13.15
C GLY A 330 5.22 15.98 -14.25
N ARG A 331 4.86 15.80 -15.54
CA ARG A 331 5.44 16.55 -16.65
C ARG A 331 5.07 18.02 -16.68
N SER A 332 3.92 18.41 -16.12
CA SER A 332 3.45 19.79 -16.12
C SER A 332 4.01 20.61 -14.96
N VAL A 333 4.49 19.97 -13.88
CA VAL A 333 4.92 20.64 -12.64
C VAL A 333 5.93 21.74 -12.88
N TYR A 334 6.90 21.55 -13.79
CA TYR A 334 7.86 22.60 -14.12
C TYR A 334 7.17 23.84 -14.70
N HIS A 335 6.28 23.65 -15.66
CA HIS A 335 5.49 24.73 -16.28
C HIS A 335 4.61 25.41 -15.25
N ASP A 336 3.90 24.66 -14.43
CA ASP A 336 2.98 25.16 -13.41
C ASP A 336 3.73 26.01 -12.36
N LEU A 337 4.96 25.63 -11.98
CA LEU A 337 5.83 26.39 -11.09
C LEU A 337 6.30 27.70 -11.72
N VAL A 338 6.72 27.68 -13.02
CA VAL A 338 7.10 28.88 -13.77
C VAL A 338 5.94 29.86 -13.84
N ASP A 339 4.76 29.41 -14.25
CA ASP A 339 3.54 30.22 -14.38
C ASP A 339 3.03 30.75 -13.04
N SER A 340 3.41 30.08 -11.93
CA SER A 340 3.14 30.52 -10.58
C SER A 340 4.19 31.49 -10.04
N GLY A 341 5.25 31.76 -10.82
CA GLY A 341 6.31 32.71 -10.48
C GLY A 341 7.32 32.19 -9.45
N TYR A 342 7.50 30.88 -9.34
CA TYR A 342 8.59 30.31 -8.54
C TYR A 342 9.93 30.43 -9.29
N SER A 343 11.02 30.42 -8.53
CA SER A 343 12.39 30.53 -9.03
C SER A 343 13.22 29.30 -8.64
N ASN A 344 14.45 29.20 -9.16
CA ASN A 344 15.40 28.12 -8.85
C ASN A 344 14.78 26.71 -8.97
N ILE A 345 13.90 26.54 -9.95
CA ILE A 345 13.16 25.28 -10.15
C ILE A 345 14.14 24.21 -10.63
N LYS A 346 14.13 23.05 -9.95
CA LYS A 346 14.97 21.89 -10.24
C LYS A 346 14.13 20.63 -10.26
N LEU A 347 14.30 19.81 -11.31
CA LEU A 347 13.91 18.40 -11.27
C LEU A 347 14.98 17.66 -10.46
N ALA A 348 14.70 17.41 -9.18
CA ALA A 348 15.67 16.83 -8.25
C ALA A 348 15.82 15.33 -8.43
N ARG A 349 14.73 14.63 -8.79
CA ARG A 349 14.74 13.17 -9.04
C ARG A 349 13.65 12.79 -10.04
N GLN A 350 13.94 11.75 -10.85
CA GLN A 350 12.99 11.18 -11.81
C GLN A 350 13.15 9.66 -11.88
N GLY A 351 12.03 8.95 -11.89
CA GLY A 351 11.93 7.50 -12.10
C GLY A 351 12.31 6.66 -10.87
N LEU A 352 11.36 5.92 -10.33
CA LEU A 352 11.60 4.86 -9.35
C LEU A 352 11.83 3.56 -10.10
N SER A 353 13.09 3.11 -10.17
CA SER A 353 13.49 1.92 -10.94
C SER A 353 13.59 0.68 -10.07
N SER A 354 13.17 -0.48 -10.61
CA SER A 354 13.37 -1.79 -9.99
C SER A 354 14.83 -2.29 -10.05
N ILE A 355 15.72 -1.58 -10.76
CA ILE A 355 17.14 -1.95 -10.86
C ILE A 355 17.80 -1.81 -9.47
N GLY A 356 18.43 -2.90 -9.02
CA GLY A 356 19.10 -2.94 -7.72
C GLY A 356 18.19 -3.17 -6.52
N MET A 357 16.88 -3.31 -6.73
CA MET A 357 15.94 -3.71 -5.69
C MET A 357 16.11 -5.18 -5.31
N SER A 358 15.88 -5.50 -4.03
CA SER A 358 15.69 -6.88 -3.58
C SER A 358 14.37 -7.43 -4.13
N ASP A 359 14.19 -8.76 -4.10
CA ASP A 359 12.94 -9.39 -4.52
C ASP A 359 11.74 -8.87 -3.70
N GLU A 360 11.94 -8.61 -2.42
CA GLU A 360 10.92 -8.01 -1.54
C GLU A 360 10.54 -6.59 -1.97
N GLN A 361 11.53 -5.77 -2.32
CA GLN A 361 11.30 -4.42 -2.82
C GLN A 361 10.62 -4.41 -4.19
N LYS A 362 10.99 -5.36 -5.07
CA LYS A 362 10.30 -5.56 -6.36
C LYS A 362 8.86 -5.99 -6.16
N GLU A 363 8.60 -6.95 -5.26
CA GLU A 363 7.25 -7.36 -4.90
C GLU A 363 6.45 -6.16 -4.38
N GLY A 364 7.02 -5.36 -3.48
CA GLY A 364 6.41 -4.14 -2.97
C GLY A 364 6.06 -3.14 -4.09
N LEU A 365 6.97 -2.95 -5.05
CA LEU A 365 6.73 -2.08 -6.21
C LEU A 365 5.59 -2.60 -7.09
N PHE A 366 5.52 -3.91 -7.31
CA PHE A 366 4.40 -4.54 -8.01
C PHE A 366 3.08 -4.31 -7.27
N GLN A 367 3.04 -4.59 -5.97
CA GLN A 367 1.84 -4.45 -5.13
C GLN A 367 1.37 -2.99 -4.98
N MET A 368 2.30 -2.03 -5.03
CA MET A 368 1.96 -0.61 -4.98
C MET A 368 1.22 -0.14 -6.23
N TYR A 369 1.56 -0.67 -7.42
CA TYR A 369 1.07 -0.14 -8.69
C TYR A 369 -0.02 -1.00 -9.34
N PHE A 370 0.25 -2.29 -9.58
CA PHE A 370 -0.60 -3.12 -10.45
C PHE A 370 -1.94 -3.56 -9.84
N PRO A 371 -2.06 -3.95 -8.56
CA PRO A 371 -3.36 -4.23 -7.96
C PRO A 371 -4.27 -3.01 -7.91
N PHE A 372 -3.70 -1.83 -7.67
CA PHE A 372 -4.43 -0.57 -7.66
C PHE A 372 -4.98 -0.23 -9.05
N THR A 373 -4.16 -0.34 -10.10
CA THR A 373 -4.60 -0.08 -11.48
C THR A 373 -5.61 -1.11 -11.98
N LEU A 374 -5.48 -2.38 -11.60
CA LEU A 374 -6.47 -3.40 -11.89
C LEU A 374 -7.83 -3.12 -11.22
N LYS A 375 -7.80 -2.69 -9.94
CA LYS A 375 -9.01 -2.31 -9.22
C LYS A 375 -9.71 -1.12 -9.87
N ASN A 376 -8.94 -0.13 -10.34
CA ASN A 376 -9.51 1.01 -11.04
C ASN A 376 -10.13 0.61 -12.38
N ALA A 377 -9.49 -0.29 -13.14
CA ALA A 377 -10.09 -0.85 -14.34
C ALA A 377 -11.42 -1.58 -14.04
N GLN A 378 -11.50 -2.30 -12.91
CA GLN A 378 -12.75 -2.90 -12.43
C GLN A 378 -13.83 -1.84 -12.14
N ILE A 379 -13.48 -0.78 -11.42
CA ILE A 379 -14.42 0.31 -11.09
C ILE A 379 -14.94 0.98 -12.36
N MET A 380 -14.07 1.22 -13.35
CA MET A 380 -14.49 1.81 -14.64
C MET A 380 -15.43 0.88 -15.41
N HIS A 381 -15.15 -0.43 -15.46
CA HIS A 381 -16.04 -1.43 -16.03
C HIS A 381 -17.41 -1.46 -15.32
N GLU A 382 -17.44 -1.47 -13.99
CA GLU A 382 -18.70 -1.48 -13.22
C GLU A 382 -19.49 -0.18 -13.39
N LYS A 383 -18.81 0.97 -13.40
CA LYS A 383 -19.45 2.29 -13.57
C LYS A 383 -20.03 2.49 -14.98
N TYR A 384 -19.34 1.97 -15.98
CA TYR A 384 -19.68 2.13 -17.40
C TYR A 384 -19.95 0.77 -18.06
N ALA A 385 -20.82 -0.04 -17.45
CA ALA A 385 -21.14 -1.41 -17.88
C ALA A 385 -21.67 -1.54 -19.34
N TRP A 386 -22.03 -0.42 -19.96
CA TRP A 386 -22.40 -0.33 -21.37
C TRP A 386 -21.21 -0.16 -22.33
N ASN A 387 -20.01 0.16 -21.79
CA ASN A 387 -18.81 0.39 -22.60
C ASN A 387 -18.00 -0.90 -22.72
N VAL A 388 -18.04 -1.49 -23.93
CA VAL A 388 -17.37 -2.77 -24.24
C VAL A 388 -15.83 -2.66 -24.05
N GLU A 389 -15.23 -1.50 -24.31
CA GLU A 389 -13.78 -1.29 -24.15
C GLU A 389 -13.35 -1.47 -22.68
N TYR A 390 -14.11 -0.90 -21.73
CA TYR A 390 -13.79 -1.07 -20.30
C TYR A 390 -13.99 -2.50 -19.82
N GLU A 391 -14.98 -3.22 -20.37
CA GLU A 391 -15.14 -4.64 -20.07
C GLU A 391 -13.97 -5.47 -20.62
N GLU A 392 -13.61 -5.27 -21.89
CA GLU A 392 -12.49 -5.97 -22.54
C GLU A 392 -11.16 -5.70 -21.83
N ASP A 393 -10.90 -4.46 -21.44
CA ASP A 393 -9.68 -4.08 -20.73
C ASP A 393 -9.61 -4.67 -19.32
N TYR A 394 -10.71 -4.61 -18.55
CA TYR A 394 -10.75 -5.23 -17.23
C TYR A 394 -10.59 -6.75 -17.29
N VAL A 395 -11.34 -7.44 -18.17
CA VAL A 395 -11.29 -8.89 -18.33
C VAL A 395 -9.89 -9.32 -18.80
N TRP A 396 -9.30 -8.62 -19.77
CA TRP A 396 -7.95 -8.89 -20.24
C TRP A 396 -6.94 -8.71 -19.11
N TYR A 397 -6.98 -7.58 -18.39
CA TYR A 397 -6.02 -7.28 -17.33
C TYR A 397 -6.10 -8.29 -16.18
N LYS A 398 -7.33 -8.65 -15.78
CA LYS A 398 -7.57 -9.68 -14.78
C LYS A 398 -6.98 -11.04 -15.20
N ASN A 399 -7.15 -11.42 -16.46
CA ASN A 399 -6.69 -12.71 -16.97
C ASN A 399 -5.16 -12.81 -17.04
N ILE A 400 -4.47 -11.70 -17.32
CA ILE A 400 -3.00 -11.72 -17.41
C ILE A 400 -2.30 -11.43 -16.06
N PHE A 401 -3.02 -11.04 -15.03
CA PHE A 401 -2.45 -10.46 -13.80
C PHE A 401 -1.38 -11.35 -13.16
N GLU A 402 -1.64 -12.64 -13.02
CA GLU A 402 -0.67 -13.59 -12.47
C GLU A 402 0.55 -13.78 -13.38
N SER A 403 0.36 -13.88 -14.69
CA SER A 403 1.49 -13.99 -15.63
C SER A 403 2.31 -12.71 -15.70
N LEU A 404 1.66 -11.55 -15.56
CA LEU A 404 2.30 -10.25 -15.44
C LEU A 404 3.20 -10.18 -14.19
N HIS A 405 2.69 -10.66 -13.05
CA HIS A 405 3.47 -10.72 -11.82
C HIS A 405 4.69 -11.64 -11.95
N MET A 406 4.50 -12.85 -12.52
CA MET A 406 5.62 -13.76 -12.76
C MET A 406 6.68 -13.16 -13.68
N GLU A 407 6.27 -12.41 -14.71
CA GLU A 407 7.21 -11.72 -15.61
C GLU A 407 7.95 -10.61 -14.89
N PHE A 408 7.22 -9.79 -14.12
CA PHE A 408 7.76 -8.68 -13.34
C PHE A 408 8.84 -9.14 -12.35
N MET A 409 8.66 -10.29 -11.71
CA MET A 409 9.58 -10.82 -10.71
C MET A 409 10.85 -11.46 -11.29
N LYS A 410 10.96 -11.64 -12.62
CA LYS A 410 12.18 -12.20 -13.23
C LYS A 410 13.42 -11.31 -12.94
N PRO A 411 14.59 -11.90 -12.70
CA PRO A 411 15.82 -11.16 -12.38
C PRO A 411 16.25 -10.17 -13.45
N ASN A 412 15.96 -10.45 -14.72
CA ASN A 412 16.30 -9.63 -15.88
C ASN A 412 15.18 -8.66 -16.31
N PHE A 413 14.08 -8.60 -15.54
CA PHE A 413 13.01 -7.66 -15.82
C PHE A 413 13.27 -6.31 -15.14
N VAL A 414 13.08 -5.24 -15.89
CA VAL A 414 13.22 -3.86 -15.42
C VAL A 414 11.89 -3.14 -15.53
N PHE A 415 11.47 -2.50 -14.45
CA PHE A 415 10.34 -1.60 -14.41
C PHE A 415 10.79 -0.25 -13.84
N SER A 416 10.34 0.84 -14.44
CA SER A 416 10.54 2.18 -13.93
C SER A 416 9.21 2.91 -13.85
N LEU A 417 8.84 3.33 -12.64
CA LEU A 417 7.64 4.10 -12.36
C LEU A 417 7.96 5.60 -12.39
N GLY A 418 7.15 6.36 -13.09
CA GLY A 418 7.42 7.75 -13.47
C GLY A 418 7.19 8.77 -12.36
N PHE A 419 7.70 8.54 -11.16
CA PHE A 419 7.74 9.58 -10.13
C PHE A 419 8.71 10.69 -10.50
N GLN A 420 8.32 11.92 -10.18
CA GLN A 420 9.17 13.09 -10.32
C GLN A 420 9.13 13.95 -9.07
N ILE A 421 10.29 14.50 -8.68
CA ILE A 421 10.38 15.43 -7.56
C ILE A 421 10.97 16.73 -8.05
N TYR A 422 10.25 17.80 -7.80
CA TYR A 422 10.70 19.15 -8.06
C TYR A 422 10.96 19.91 -6.76
N THR A 423 11.97 20.76 -6.76
CA THR A 423 12.19 21.77 -5.72
C THR A 423 12.21 23.14 -6.36
N ALA A 424 11.65 24.14 -5.67
CA ALA A 424 11.59 25.52 -6.13
C ALA A 424 11.65 26.50 -4.97
N ASN A 425 11.97 27.75 -5.24
CA ASN A 425 11.99 28.85 -4.25
C ASN A 425 11.07 30.01 -4.70
N VAL A 426 10.76 30.92 -3.79
CA VAL A 426 10.04 32.17 -4.12
C VAL A 426 10.99 33.25 -4.59
#